data_2c91e465c6171db5060f1f4a33ad3553
#
_entry.id   2c91e465c6171db5060f1f4a33ad3553
#
_cell.length_a   1.000
_cell.length_b   1.000
_cell.length_c   1.000
_cell.angle_alpha   90.00
_cell.angle_beta   90.00
_cell.angle_gamma   90.00
#
_symmetry.space_group_name_H-M   'P 1'
#
loop_
_entity.id
_entity.type
_entity.pdbx_description
1 polymer ?
#
loop_
_entity_poly.entity_id
_entity_poly.type
_entity_poly.pdbx_seq_one_letter_code
_entity_poly.pdbx_strand_id
1 'polypeptide(L)'
;MLVKGQNPDKEPIVSIGLILPEDCQESVEIINSETNQTFLIESKNDDLVSNGEIVPAVKIQNSSIDSQIAVHPVKAGRGFHWEKQISIHVLGALEITNSNGSLFVVNHLPLEQYLMCVATSEMSGECPSALLEAQTIAARSWLLAAAEQKHVDLGLDACNDDCCQRYQGAGNLTKAAIQSAEKTCGQVLIHYNAICDTRYSKSCGGISENNENVWRDVPKPYLRSVYDSNVSEIPCIDNETDLINWLSNNPHCFCGPDFVPNSQLHNYLGIVDEQGSYFRWKISFSQEELKNLIKVKTGRDFDIIHSIQPLKRGKSGRIFQLRIDGESDGKSNHIILESEYEIRRVLHPDFLYSSAFIIEPNSDFVNSQVTFKGAGWGHGVGLCQVGALGMALADYSSNEILYHYFQSTELRKIYG
;
A
#
# COMPACT_ATOMS: atom_id res chain seq x y z
N MET A 1 17.70 -9.15 -10.60
CA MET A 1 17.17 -8.81 -9.26
C MET A 1 18.01 -7.72 -8.63
N LEU A 2 17.35 -6.79 -7.97
CA LEU A 2 17.96 -5.74 -7.18
C LEU A 2 18.64 -6.33 -5.93
N VAL A 3 19.73 -5.72 -5.48
CA VAL A 3 20.50 -6.22 -4.33
C VAL A 3 20.60 -5.12 -3.28
N LYS A 4 20.20 -5.42 -2.06
CA LYS A 4 20.27 -4.49 -0.94
C LYS A 4 21.69 -3.90 -0.77
N GLY A 5 21.76 -2.57 -0.68
CA GLY A 5 23.02 -1.85 -0.51
C GLY A 5 23.82 -1.63 -1.79
N GLN A 6 23.32 -2.06 -2.94
CA GLN A 6 23.93 -1.78 -4.24
C GLN A 6 23.15 -0.69 -4.99
N ASN A 7 23.81 0.42 -5.25
CA ASN A 7 23.22 1.49 -6.06
C ASN A 7 23.52 1.19 -7.54
N PRO A 8 22.49 1.12 -8.41
CA PRO A 8 22.74 0.91 -9.83
C PRO A 8 23.36 2.18 -10.45
N ASP A 9 24.31 1.98 -11.36
CA ASP A 9 24.97 3.05 -12.14
C ASP A 9 24.27 3.33 -13.48
N LYS A 10 23.30 2.49 -13.83
CA LYS A 10 22.39 2.62 -14.98
C LYS A 10 20.99 2.12 -14.60
N GLU A 11 19.99 2.54 -15.38
CA GLU A 11 18.61 2.10 -15.17
C GLU A 11 18.53 0.55 -15.20
N PRO A 12 18.03 -0.10 -14.12
CA PRO A 12 17.86 -1.55 -14.10
C PRO A 12 16.59 -1.98 -14.83
N ILE A 13 16.59 -3.22 -15.32
CA ILE A 13 15.37 -3.94 -15.68
C ILE A 13 14.86 -4.61 -14.40
N VAL A 14 13.58 -4.44 -14.11
CA VAL A 14 12.91 -5.04 -12.95
C VAL A 14 12.00 -6.19 -13.36
N SER A 15 11.83 -7.15 -12.46
CA SER A 15 11.00 -8.36 -12.65
C SER A 15 9.80 -8.29 -11.70
N ILE A 16 8.61 -8.10 -12.26
CA ILE A 16 7.37 -7.91 -11.52
C ILE A 16 6.44 -9.10 -11.72
N GLY A 17 6.10 -9.79 -10.63
CA GLY A 17 5.15 -10.91 -10.66
C GLY A 17 3.72 -10.42 -10.86
N LEU A 18 3.06 -10.88 -11.93
CA LEU A 18 1.66 -10.56 -12.23
C LEU A 18 0.71 -11.68 -11.79
N ILE A 19 1.08 -12.92 -12.06
CA ILE A 19 0.41 -14.13 -11.57
C ILE A 19 1.48 -14.92 -10.84
N LEU A 20 1.24 -15.21 -9.58
CA LEU A 20 2.17 -15.93 -8.71
C LEU A 20 1.76 -17.40 -8.59
N PRO A 21 2.67 -18.34 -8.34
CA PRO A 21 2.32 -19.75 -8.15
C PRO A 21 1.25 -19.98 -7.09
N GLU A 22 1.23 -19.16 -6.03
CA GLU A 22 0.25 -19.20 -4.95
C GLU A 22 -1.17 -18.75 -5.36
N ASP A 23 -1.32 -18.11 -6.52
CA ASP A 23 -2.63 -17.74 -7.06
C ASP A 23 -3.41 -18.96 -7.53
N CYS A 24 -2.75 -20.10 -7.74
CA CYS A 24 -3.33 -21.34 -8.26
C CYS A 24 -4.12 -21.12 -9.56
N GLN A 25 -3.63 -20.22 -10.42
CA GLN A 25 -4.30 -19.84 -11.67
C GLN A 25 -3.85 -20.77 -12.80
N GLU A 26 -4.82 -21.37 -13.49
CA GLU A 26 -4.55 -22.39 -14.53
C GLU A 26 -4.63 -21.83 -15.95
N SER A 27 -5.20 -20.65 -16.16
CA SER A 27 -5.34 -20.07 -17.50
C SER A 27 -5.20 -18.56 -17.51
N VAL A 28 -4.68 -18.02 -18.63
CA VAL A 28 -4.57 -16.58 -18.89
C VAL A 28 -4.69 -16.31 -20.38
N GLU A 29 -5.41 -15.26 -20.74
CA GLU A 29 -5.44 -14.72 -22.09
C GLU A 29 -4.48 -13.53 -22.20
N ILE A 30 -3.65 -13.52 -23.22
CA ILE A 30 -2.71 -12.45 -23.48
C ILE A 30 -2.92 -11.93 -24.90
N ILE A 31 -3.05 -10.60 -25.03
CA ILE A 31 -3.20 -9.93 -26.32
C ILE A 31 -2.04 -8.98 -26.51
N ASN A 32 -1.23 -9.21 -27.52
CA ASN A 32 -0.15 -8.30 -27.91
C ASN A 32 -0.70 -7.25 -28.89
N SER A 33 -0.77 -5.98 -28.48
CA SER A 33 -1.31 -4.89 -29.30
C SER A 33 -0.44 -4.54 -30.51
N GLU A 34 0.85 -4.83 -30.49
CA GLU A 34 1.79 -4.57 -31.59
C GLU A 34 1.58 -5.54 -32.76
N THR A 35 1.39 -6.81 -32.45
CA THR A 35 1.23 -7.88 -33.45
C THR A 35 -0.22 -8.28 -33.69
N ASN A 36 -1.16 -7.80 -32.87
CA ASN A 36 -2.57 -8.25 -32.81
C ASN A 36 -2.72 -9.76 -32.59
N GLN A 37 -1.73 -10.41 -31.98
CA GLN A 37 -1.79 -11.82 -31.65
C GLN A 37 -2.44 -12.05 -30.29
N THR A 38 -3.28 -13.08 -30.22
CA THR A 38 -3.89 -13.55 -28.97
C THR A 38 -3.30 -14.91 -28.61
N PHE A 39 -2.91 -15.06 -27.35
CA PHE A 39 -2.41 -16.29 -26.77
C PHE A 39 -3.35 -16.73 -25.64
N LEU A 40 -3.92 -17.93 -25.79
CA LEU A 40 -4.53 -18.63 -24.66
C LEU A 40 -3.47 -19.53 -24.06
N ILE A 41 -3.07 -19.25 -22.83
CA ILE A 41 -2.03 -19.99 -22.13
C ILE A 41 -2.65 -20.71 -20.94
N GLU A 42 -2.41 -22.01 -20.85
CA GLU A 42 -2.98 -22.88 -19.84
C GLU A 42 -1.87 -23.68 -19.14
N SER A 43 -2.06 -23.91 -17.85
CA SER A 43 -1.29 -24.90 -17.08
C SER A 43 -2.12 -26.17 -17.02
N LYS A 44 -1.57 -27.28 -17.54
CA LYS A 44 -2.21 -28.61 -17.50
C LYS A 44 -1.26 -29.60 -16.84
N ASN A 45 -1.48 -29.88 -15.57
CA ASN A 45 -0.52 -30.58 -14.71
C ASN A 45 0.83 -29.84 -14.69
N ASP A 46 1.89 -30.49 -15.12
CA ASP A 46 3.23 -29.88 -15.18
C ASP A 46 3.55 -29.25 -16.55
N ASP A 47 2.64 -29.32 -17.52
CA ASP A 47 2.84 -28.79 -18.87
C ASP A 47 2.30 -27.35 -18.99
N LEU A 48 3.01 -26.52 -19.69
CA LEU A 48 2.54 -25.23 -20.19
C LEU A 48 2.01 -25.41 -21.62
N VAL A 49 0.77 -25.02 -21.85
CA VAL A 49 0.11 -25.14 -23.15
C VAL A 49 -0.18 -23.75 -23.70
N SER A 50 0.32 -23.44 -24.89
CA SER A 50 0.04 -22.18 -25.59
C SER A 50 -0.72 -22.45 -26.87
N ASN A 51 -1.96 -21.94 -26.99
CA ASN A 51 -2.84 -22.17 -28.13
C ASN A 51 -2.99 -23.67 -28.53
N GLY A 52 -2.97 -24.56 -27.53
CA GLY A 52 -3.12 -26.00 -27.72
C GLY A 52 -1.80 -26.78 -27.92
N GLU A 53 -0.67 -26.12 -27.96
CA GLU A 53 0.67 -26.75 -28.11
C GLU A 53 1.45 -26.70 -26.77
N ILE A 54 2.12 -27.79 -26.42
CA ILE A 54 3.00 -27.85 -25.24
C ILE A 54 4.30 -27.09 -25.53
N VAL A 55 4.65 -26.15 -24.66
CA VAL A 55 5.84 -25.32 -24.78
C VAL A 55 6.58 -25.23 -23.44
N PRO A 56 7.91 -25.04 -23.40
CA PRO A 56 8.64 -24.91 -22.13
C PRO A 56 8.43 -23.55 -21.45
N ALA A 57 8.20 -22.50 -22.22
CA ALA A 57 7.92 -21.14 -21.77
C ALA A 57 7.33 -20.32 -22.92
N VAL A 58 6.60 -19.27 -22.59
CA VAL A 58 6.14 -18.26 -23.56
C VAL A 58 6.81 -16.93 -23.23
N LYS A 59 7.42 -16.29 -24.24
CA LYS A 59 8.02 -14.96 -24.12
C LYS A 59 7.38 -14.03 -25.14
N ILE A 60 6.83 -12.92 -24.65
CA ILE A 60 6.18 -11.88 -25.46
C ILE A 60 6.87 -10.57 -25.14
N GLN A 61 7.31 -9.84 -26.16
CA GLN A 61 8.00 -8.57 -25.99
C GLN A 61 7.42 -7.54 -26.94
N ASN A 62 7.21 -6.32 -26.44
CA ASN A 62 6.93 -5.14 -27.24
C ASN A 62 8.19 -4.31 -27.47
N SER A 63 8.24 -3.65 -28.62
CA SER A 63 9.39 -2.82 -29.03
C SER A 63 9.23 -1.35 -28.62
N SER A 64 8.02 -0.92 -28.27
CA SER A 64 7.68 0.50 -28.01
C SER A 64 6.84 0.66 -26.75
N ILE A 65 6.99 1.81 -26.07
CA ILE A 65 6.11 2.26 -24.98
C ILE A 65 4.64 2.46 -25.42
N ASP A 66 4.42 2.71 -26.72
CA ASP A 66 3.08 2.86 -27.29
C ASP A 66 2.38 1.52 -27.49
N SER A 67 3.12 0.42 -27.41
CA SER A 67 2.62 -0.94 -27.56
C SER A 67 2.47 -1.60 -26.20
N GLN A 68 1.29 -2.10 -25.91
CA GLN A 68 0.96 -2.72 -24.63
C GLN A 68 0.60 -4.19 -24.83
N ILE A 69 0.84 -4.99 -23.79
CA ILE A 69 0.40 -6.37 -23.73
C ILE A 69 -0.73 -6.46 -22.72
N ALA A 70 -1.95 -6.80 -23.16
CA ALA A 70 -3.06 -7.04 -22.27
C ALA A 70 -2.95 -8.44 -21.65
N VAL A 71 -3.20 -8.53 -20.36
CA VAL A 71 -3.15 -9.78 -19.57
C VAL A 71 -4.46 -9.91 -18.79
N HIS A 72 -5.21 -11.00 -18.99
CA HIS A 72 -6.48 -11.23 -18.33
C HIS A 72 -6.74 -12.73 -18.09
N PRO A 73 -7.23 -13.11 -16.90
CA PRO A 73 -7.37 -12.30 -15.69
C PRO A 73 -6.05 -12.20 -14.90
N VAL A 74 -5.94 -11.17 -14.09
CA VAL A 74 -4.85 -11.00 -13.11
C VAL A 74 -5.46 -10.70 -11.75
N LYS A 75 -4.99 -11.38 -10.71
CA LYS A 75 -5.44 -11.16 -9.34
C LYS A 75 -4.86 -9.86 -8.78
N ALA A 76 -5.70 -9.04 -8.18
CA ALA A 76 -5.32 -7.83 -7.46
C ALA A 76 -5.96 -7.84 -6.07
N GLY A 77 -5.25 -7.37 -5.05
CA GLY A 77 -5.71 -7.35 -3.67
C GLY A 77 -5.59 -8.68 -2.96
N ARG A 78 -4.54 -9.46 -3.24
CA ARG A 78 -4.32 -10.77 -2.62
C ARG A 78 -4.39 -10.72 -1.10
N GLY A 79 -5.34 -11.48 -0.53
CA GLY A 79 -5.56 -11.53 0.91
C GLY A 79 -6.23 -10.31 1.52
N PHE A 80 -6.68 -9.35 0.70
CA PHE A 80 -7.49 -8.20 1.12
C PHE A 80 -8.95 -8.39 0.71
N HIS A 81 -9.85 -7.67 1.37
CA HIS A 81 -11.29 -7.72 1.10
C HIS A 81 -11.68 -7.24 -0.31
N TRP A 82 -10.83 -6.45 -0.94
CA TRP A 82 -11.03 -5.94 -2.30
C TRP A 82 -10.38 -6.84 -3.36
N GLU A 83 -10.00 -8.07 -2.99
CA GLU A 83 -9.48 -9.06 -3.95
C GLU A 83 -10.45 -9.24 -5.12
N LYS A 84 -9.93 -9.06 -6.33
CA LYS A 84 -10.70 -9.17 -7.57
C LYS A 84 -9.81 -9.57 -8.74
N GLN A 85 -10.45 -10.05 -9.79
CA GLN A 85 -9.81 -10.28 -11.08
C GLN A 85 -9.90 -9.00 -11.92
N ILE A 86 -8.78 -8.58 -12.48
CA ILE A 86 -8.67 -7.39 -13.34
C ILE A 86 -8.01 -7.74 -14.67
N SER A 87 -8.19 -6.88 -15.67
CA SER A 87 -7.36 -6.84 -16.87
C SER A 87 -6.32 -5.76 -16.71
N ILE A 88 -5.07 -6.08 -17.00
CA ILE A 88 -3.98 -5.08 -16.99
C ILE A 88 -3.30 -5.02 -18.34
N HIS A 89 -2.78 -3.84 -18.65
CA HIS A 89 -1.99 -3.60 -19.86
C HIS A 89 -0.57 -3.27 -19.44
N VAL A 90 0.40 -4.07 -19.84
CA VAL A 90 1.79 -3.91 -19.41
C VAL A 90 2.71 -3.47 -20.53
N LEU A 91 3.79 -2.80 -20.16
CA LEU A 91 4.89 -2.42 -21.01
C LEU A 91 6.01 -3.47 -20.91
N GLY A 92 7.02 -3.39 -21.81
CA GLY A 92 8.19 -4.26 -21.75
C GLY A 92 7.91 -5.69 -22.24
N ALA A 93 8.39 -6.68 -21.50
CA ALA A 93 8.29 -8.09 -21.88
C ALA A 93 7.56 -8.92 -20.83
N LEU A 94 6.87 -9.97 -21.27
CA LEU A 94 6.29 -11.01 -20.42
C LEU A 94 7.06 -12.32 -20.57
N GLU A 95 7.28 -13.00 -19.46
CA GLU A 95 7.72 -14.38 -19.41
C GLU A 95 6.68 -15.20 -18.65
N ILE A 96 6.19 -16.28 -19.28
CA ILE A 96 5.18 -17.17 -18.73
C ILE A 96 5.76 -18.57 -18.64
N THR A 97 5.65 -19.17 -17.46
CA THR A 97 6.07 -20.54 -17.18
C THR A 97 5.00 -21.27 -16.37
N ASN A 98 5.14 -22.61 -16.30
CA ASN A 98 4.37 -23.43 -15.37
C ASN A 98 5.18 -23.61 -14.07
N SER A 99 4.53 -23.48 -12.92
CA SER A 99 5.13 -23.74 -11.61
C SER A 99 4.18 -24.65 -10.81
N ASN A 100 4.48 -25.94 -10.82
CA ASN A 100 3.72 -26.97 -10.08
C ASN A 100 2.19 -26.95 -10.36
N GLY A 101 1.80 -26.85 -11.62
CA GLY A 101 0.39 -26.85 -12.04
C GLY A 101 -0.29 -25.48 -11.98
N SER A 102 0.45 -24.41 -11.69
CA SER A 102 -0.03 -23.02 -11.72
C SER A 102 0.77 -22.21 -12.72
N LEU A 103 0.14 -21.22 -13.33
CA LEU A 103 0.82 -20.23 -14.14
C LEU A 103 1.71 -19.32 -13.29
N PHE A 104 2.89 -19.02 -13.78
CA PHE A 104 3.77 -18.00 -13.24
C PHE A 104 4.06 -16.99 -14.35
N VAL A 105 3.57 -15.75 -14.17
CA VAL A 105 3.66 -14.68 -15.18
C VAL A 105 4.46 -13.52 -14.62
N VAL A 106 5.58 -13.22 -15.27
CA VAL A 106 6.53 -12.17 -14.88
C VAL A 106 6.60 -11.10 -15.96
N ASN A 107 6.49 -9.85 -15.56
CA ASN A 107 6.71 -8.70 -16.42
C ASN A 107 8.12 -8.15 -16.21
N HIS A 108 8.90 -8.08 -17.27
CA HIS A 108 10.26 -7.51 -17.29
C HIS A 108 10.23 -6.17 -18.02
N LEU A 109 10.61 -5.09 -17.33
CA LEU A 109 10.58 -3.76 -17.92
C LEU A 109 11.62 -2.81 -17.28
N PRO A 110 12.05 -1.73 -17.98
CA PRO A 110 12.85 -0.68 -17.37
C PRO A 110 12.19 -0.10 -16.13
N LEU A 111 12.98 0.23 -15.11
CA LEU A 111 12.49 0.75 -13.83
C LEU A 111 11.62 1.98 -14.00
N GLU A 112 12.01 2.92 -14.88
CA GLU A 112 11.23 4.15 -15.08
C GLU A 112 9.84 3.87 -15.69
N GLN A 113 9.73 2.88 -16.58
CA GLN A 113 8.44 2.42 -17.11
C GLN A 113 7.57 1.78 -16.04
N TYR A 114 8.15 1.01 -15.12
CA TYR A 114 7.44 0.48 -13.97
C TYR A 114 6.91 1.60 -13.07
N LEU A 115 7.74 2.60 -12.77
CA LEU A 115 7.41 3.67 -11.83
C LEU A 115 6.31 4.61 -12.33
N MET A 116 6.28 4.92 -13.65
CA MET A 116 5.17 5.72 -14.19
C MET A 116 3.82 4.98 -14.08
N CYS A 117 3.83 3.65 -14.19
CA CYS A 117 2.64 2.83 -13.96
C CYS A 117 2.27 2.74 -12.48
N VAL A 118 3.25 2.63 -11.57
CA VAL A 118 3.02 2.66 -10.11
C VAL A 118 2.39 3.97 -9.69
N ALA A 119 2.90 5.10 -10.17
CA ALA A 119 2.37 6.42 -9.81
C ALA A 119 0.87 6.54 -10.12
N THR A 120 0.42 6.01 -11.28
CA THR A 120 -0.99 6.03 -11.69
C THR A 120 -1.83 4.88 -11.11
N SER A 121 -1.20 3.89 -10.52
CA SER A 121 -1.89 2.80 -9.80
C SER A 121 -2.11 3.14 -8.33
N GLU A 122 -1.18 3.87 -7.71
CA GLU A 122 -1.25 4.33 -6.32
C GLU A 122 -2.17 5.52 -6.13
N MET A 123 -2.06 6.50 -7.03
CA MET A 123 -2.89 7.71 -7.10
C MET A 123 -3.31 7.93 -8.54
N SER A 124 -4.31 8.79 -8.78
CA SER A 124 -4.74 9.11 -10.14
C SER A 124 -3.64 9.87 -10.91
N GLY A 125 -3.55 9.61 -12.21
CA GLY A 125 -2.73 10.40 -13.12
C GLY A 125 -3.18 11.87 -13.29
N GLU A 126 -4.33 12.23 -12.72
CA GLU A 126 -4.85 13.61 -12.64
C GLU A 126 -4.28 14.40 -11.45
N CYS A 127 -3.44 13.77 -10.62
CA CYS A 127 -2.76 14.44 -9.53
C CYS A 127 -1.81 15.54 -10.04
N PRO A 128 -1.59 16.62 -9.25
CA PRO A 128 -0.58 17.63 -9.59
C PRO A 128 0.80 16.99 -9.78
N SER A 129 1.58 17.55 -10.73
CA SER A 129 2.91 17.02 -11.07
C SER A 129 3.86 16.92 -9.87
N ALA A 130 3.76 17.85 -8.91
CA ALA A 130 4.58 17.80 -7.70
C ALA A 130 4.32 16.54 -6.87
N LEU A 131 3.08 16.07 -6.77
CA LEU A 131 2.77 14.79 -6.12
C LEU A 131 3.28 13.60 -6.96
N LEU A 132 3.02 13.59 -8.27
CA LEU A 132 3.47 12.50 -9.15
C LEU A 132 4.99 12.35 -9.13
N GLU A 133 5.74 13.45 -9.13
CA GLU A 133 7.19 13.47 -8.99
C GLU A 133 7.64 12.92 -7.62
N ALA A 134 7.04 13.40 -6.51
CA ALA A 134 7.37 12.95 -5.16
C ALA A 134 7.06 11.46 -4.97
N GLN A 135 5.89 10.99 -5.43
CA GLN A 135 5.50 9.58 -5.38
C GLN A 135 6.44 8.70 -6.21
N THR A 136 6.84 9.15 -7.39
CA THR A 136 7.78 8.42 -8.27
C THR A 136 9.16 8.29 -7.60
N ILE A 137 9.69 9.35 -7.00
CA ILE A 137 10.97 9.33 -6.27
C ILE A 137 10.88 8.41 -5.05
N ALA A 138 9.79 8.49 -4.29
CA ALA A 138 9.57 7.63 -3.14
C ALA A 138 9.46 6.16 -3.56
N ALA A 139 8.67 5.84 -4.58
CA ALA A 139 8.52 4.48 -5.10
C ALA A 139 9.84 3.91 -5.63
N ARG A 140 10.64 4.72 -6.35
CA ARG A 140 11.98 4.35 -6.84
C ARG A 140 12.92 4.05 -5.68
N SER A 141 12.96 4.92 -4.69
CA SER A 141 13.84 4.75 -3.51
C SER A 141 13.46 3.48 -2.74
N TRP A 142 12.17 3.24 -2.51
CA TRP A 142 11.68 2.03 -1.84
C TRP A 142 12.13 0.76 -2.57
N LEU A 143 11.89 0.69 -3.88
CA LEU A 143 12.24 -0.51 -4.65
C LEU A 143 13.77 -0.74 -4.69
N LEU A 144 14.55 0.32 -4.94
CA LEU A 144 16.01 0.22 -5.02
C LEU A 144 16.68 -0.01 -3.66
N ALA A 145 16.06 0.38 -2.56
CA ALA A 145 16.55 0.04 -1.22
C ALA A 145 16.56 -1.49 -0.98
N ALA A 146 15.72 -2.23 -1.71
CA ALA A 146 15.59 -3.69 -1.63
C ALA A 146 15.52 -4.20 -0.17
N ALA A 147 14.76 -3.48 0.68
CA ALA A 147 14.77 -3.71 2.13
C ALA A 147 13.99 -4.97 2.54
N GLU A 148 12.87 -5.25 1.87
CA GLU A 148 11.99 -6.36 2.22
C GLU A 148 12.16 -7.59 1.32
N GLN A 149 12.28 -7.42 0.01
CA GLN A 149 12.45 -8.50 -0.99
C GLN A 149 11.55 -9.73 -0.75
N LYS A 150 10.23 -9.50 -0.60
CA LYS A 150 9.25 -10.52 -0.20
C LYS A 150 9.15 -11.72 -1.16
N HIS A 151 9.53 -11.52 -2.41
CA HIS A 151 9.41 -12.53 -3.48
C HIS A 151 10.77 -12.94 -4.05
N VAL A 152 11.84 -12.81 -3.27
CA VAL A 152 13.19 -13.17 -3.70
C VAL A 152 13.31 -14.67 -4.08
N ASP A 153 12.58 -15.53 -3.39
CA ASP A 153 12.53 -16.97 -3.64
C ASP A 153 11.94 -17.31 -5.03
N LEU A 154 11.14 -16.41 -5.58
CA LEU A 154 10.57 -16.51 -6.93
C LEU A 154 11.42 -15.78 -7.98
N GLY A 155 12.52 -15.16 -7.58
CA GLY A 155 13.37 -14.39 -8.50
C GLY A 155 12.78 -13.04 -8.89
N LEU A 156 11.88 -12.48 -8.10
CA LEU A 156 11.18 -11.22 -8.38
C LEU A 156 11.73 -10.06 -7.54
N ASP A 157 11.70 -8.87 -8.13
CA ASP A 157 11.99 -7.62 -7.42
C ASP A 157 10.75 -7.11 -6.64
N ALA A 158 9.56 -7.33 -7.19
CA ALA A 158 8.27 -7.03 -6.56
C ALA A 158 7.15 -7.87 -7.19
N CYS A 159 5.93 -7.81 -6.61
CA CYS A 159 4.70 -8.25 -7.27
C CYS A 159 3.82 -7.04 -7.65
N ASN A 160 2.68 -7.29 -8.26
CA ASN A 160 1.74 -6.27 -8.71
C ASN A 160 0.81 -5.73 -7.61
N ASP A 161 0.98 -6.16 -6.35
CA ASP A 161 0.00 -5.96 -5.29
C ASP A 161 0.51 -5.11 -4.11
N ASP A 162 -0.40 -4.71 -3.21
CA ASP A 162 -0.17 -3.84 -2.05
C ASP A 162 0.85 -4.38 -1.03
N CYS A 163 1.19 -5.67 -1.08
CA CYS A 163 2.29 -6.20 -0.28
C CYS A 163 3.66 -5.67 -0.73
N CYS A 164 3.75 -5.19 -1.98
CA CYS A 164 4.91 -4.51 -2.55
C CYS A 164 4.56 -3.06 -2.90
N GLN A 165 4.25 -2.80 -4.16
CA GLN A 165 3.73 -1.53 -4.68
C GLN A 165 2.60 -1.86 -5.65
N ARG A 166 1.51 -1.12 -5.56
CA ARG A 166 0.39 -1.33 -6.46
C ARG A 166 0.81 -1.06 -7.91
N TYR A 167 0.77 -2.11 -8.73
CA TYR A 167 1.12 -2.05 -10.13
C TYR A 167 -0.01 -2.65 -10.98
N GLN A 168 -0.77 -1.78 -11.64
CA GLN A 168 -1.91 -2.15 -12.48
C GLN A 168 -1.65 -1.91 -13.97
N GLY A 169 -0.35 -1.84 -14.33
CA GLY A 169 0.10 -1.66 -15.69
C GLY A 169 -0.10 -0.24 -16.21
N ALA A 170 -0.09 -0.13 -17.54
CA ALA A 170 -0.05 1.13 -18.28
C ALA A 170 -1.42 1.65 -18.74
N GLY A 171 -2.50 0.95 -18.41
CA GLY A 171 -3.86 1.31 -18.90
C GLY A 171 -4.35 2.70 -18.45
N ASN A 172 -3.79 3.23 -17.38
CA ASN A 172 -4.13 4.54 -16.81
C ASN A 172 -3.00 5.57 -16.93
N LEU A 173 -1.99 5.30 -17.76
CA LEU A 173 -0.89 6.25 -17.98
C LEU A 173 -1.41 7.58 -18.53
N THR A 174 -0.98 8.67 -17.89
CA THR A 174 -1.20 10.02 -18.37
C THR A 174 0.12 10.66 -18.82
N LYS A 175 0.01 11.66 -19.67
CA LYS A 175 1.18 12.45 -20.07
C LYS A 175 1.91 13.05 -18.85
N ALA A 176 1.17 13.47 -17.84
CA ALA A 176 1.74 14.03 -16.60
C ALA A 176 2.56 13.00 -15.83
N ALA A 177 2.10 11.75 -15.71
CA ALA A 177 2.84 10.67 -15.06
C ALA A 177 4.13 10.32 -15.81
N ILE A 178 4.07 10.22 -17.14
CA ILE A 178 5.25 9.98 -17.98
C ILE A 178 6.28 11.10 -17.78
N GLN A 179 5.86 12.37 -17.90
CA GLN A 179 6.74 13.52 -17.71
C GLN A 179 7.35 13.60 -16.32
N SER A 180 6.58 13.22 -15.28
CA SER A 180 7.06 13.19 -13.90
C SER A 180 8.15 12.12 -13.70
N ALA A 181 7.98 10.92 -14.28
CA ALA A 181 8.99 9.88 -14.24
C ALA A 181 10.26 10.30 -15.00
N GLU A 182 10.13 10.84 -16.20
CA GLU A 182 11.25 11.33 -17.02
C GLU A 182 12.03 12.45 -16.30
N LYS A 183 11.32 13.44 -15.74
CA LYS A 183 11.92 14.58 -15.02
C LYS A 183 12.69 14.14 -13.78
N THR A 184 12.22 13.11 -13.11
CA THR A 184 12.83 12.59 -11.88
C THR A 184 13.72 11.35 -12.10
N CYS A 185 14.00 11.00 -13.35
CA CYS A 185 14.76 9.82 -13.72
C CYS A 185 16.04 9.67 -12.89
N GLY A 186 16.22 8.52 -12.28
CA GLY A 186 17.36 8.17 -11.43
C GLY A 186 17.45 8.90 -10.09
N GLN A 187 16.50 9.77 -9.72
CA GLN A 187 16.53 10.47 -8.45
C GLN A 187 15.99 9.58 -7.31
N VAL A 188 16.75 9.49 -6.22
CA VAL A 188 16.43 8.73 -5.01
C VAL A 188 16.72 9.53 -3.76
N LEU A 189 16.06 9.19 -2.66
CA LEU A 189 16.38 9.69 -1.33
C LEU A 189 17.48 8.85 -0.69
N ILE A 190 18.50 9.52 -0.16
CA ILE A 190 19.68 8.90 0.46
C ILE A 190 19.84 9.38 1.89
N HIS A 191 20.23 8.47 2.77
CA HIS A 191 20.66 8.74 4.13
C HIS A 191 21.98 8.01 4.39
N TYR A 192 23.04 8.73 4.77
CA TYR A 192 24.39 8.18 4.93
C TYR A 192 24.87 7.28 3.78
N ASN A 193 24.73 7.75 2.55
CA ASN A 193 25.11 7.05 1.31
C ASN A 193 24.29 5.78 0.99
N ALA A 194 23.27 5.44 1.77
CA ALA A 194 22.36 4.33 1.48
C ALA A 194 21.03 4.87 0.93
N ILE A 195 20.47 4.21 -0.07
CA ILE A 195 19.12 4.51 -0.56
C ILE A 195 18.12 4.21 0.55
N CYS A 196 17.20 5.15 0.79
CA CYS A 196 16.21 5.06 1.83
C CYS A 196 15.07 4.10 1.46
N ASP A 197 14.65 3.29 2.42
CA ASP A 197 13.40 2.52 2.37
C ASP A 197 12.22 3.47 2.62
N THR A 198 11.81 4.17 1.56
CA THR A 198 10.81 5.25 1.62
C THR A 198 9.39 4.70 1.58
N ARG A 199 8.83 4.46 2.76
CA ARG A 199 7.46 3.98 2.92
C ARG A 199 6.44 5.08 2.63
N TYR A 200 5.24 4.68 2.20
CA TYR A 200 4.11 5.58 2.02
C TYR A 200 2.79 4.88 2.32
N SER A 201 1.77 5.64 2.66
CA SER A 201 0.42 5.14 2.91
C SER A 201 -0.63 6.17 2.47
N LYS A 202 -1.86 5.72 2.29
CA LYS A 202 -2.94 6.56 1.74
C LYS A 202 -3.18 7.83 2.54
N SER A 203 -3.35 7.72 3.88
CA SER A 203 -3.56 8.89 4.76
C SER A 203 -3.00 8.64 6.15
N CYS A 204 -2.19 9.57 6.67
CA CYS A 204 -1.69 9.50 8.04
C CYS A 204 -2.74 9.91 9.07
N GLY A 205 -3.78 10.66 8.67
CA GLY A 205 -4.82 11.20 9.56
C GLY A 205 -4.38 12.43 10.34
N GLY A 206 -3.30 13.09 9.90
CA GLY A 206 -2.74 14.32 10.45
C GLY A 206 -1.40 14.15 11.19
N ILE A 207 -1.06 12.95 11.65
CA ILE A 207 0.25 12.64 12.24
C ILE A 207 0.73 11.31 11.68
N SER A 208 1.95 11.26 11.10
CA SER A 208 2.54 10.02 10.63
C SER A 208 3.14 9.20 11.79
N GLU A 209 3.42 7.92 11.55
CA GLU A 209 3.91 7.00 12.57
C GLU A 209 5.40 6.69 12.41
N ASN A 210 6.04 6.27 13.49
CA ASN A 210 7.40 5.76 13.50
C ASN A 210 7.45 4.33 12.94
N ASN A 211 8.44 3.99 12.12
CA ASN A 211 8.52 2.68 11.46
C ASN A 211 8.59 1.49 12.43
N GLU A 212 9.29 1.61 13.54
CA GLU A 212 9.44 0.51 14.52
C GLU A 212 8.13 0.10 15.21
N ASN A 213 7.12 0.98 15.23
CA ASN A 213 5.81 0.67 15.79
C ASN A 213 4.95 -0.19 14.84
N VAL A 214 5.28 -0.20 13.55
CA VAL A 214 4.55 -0.97 12.53
C VAL A 214 5.24 -2.31 12.25
N TRP A 215 6.55 -2.30 11.97
CA TRP A 215 7.28 -3.52 11.55
C TRP A 215 8.20 -4.11 12.62
N ARG A 216 8.24 -3.53 13.84
CA ARG A 216 9.18 -3.94 14.92
C ARG A 216 10.64 -3.93 14.46
N ASP A 217 10.95 -3.05 13.53
CA ASP A 217 12.27 -2.87 12.91
C ASP A 217 13.13 -1.87 13.72
N VAL A 218 14.38 -1.73 13.32
CA VAL A 218 15.26 -0.71 13.88
C VAL A 218 14.73 0.68 13.51
N PRO A 219 14.69 1.64 14.46
CA PRO A 219 14.30 3.01 14.17
C PRO A 219 15.11 3.63 13.04
N LYS A 220 14.44 4.09 11.98
CA LYS A 220 15.07 4.75 10.84
C LYS A 220 14.93 6.26 10.98
N PRO A 221 16.04 7.04 10.94
CA PRO A 221 16.00 8.49 11.16
C PRO A 221 15.10 9.26 10.19
N TYR A 222 14.85 8.69 9.00
CA TYR A 222 14.02 9.29 7.95
C TYR A 222 12.58 8.76 7.92
N LEU A 223 12.20 7.84 8.82
CA LEU A 223 10.83 7.33 8.99
C LEU A 223 10.33 7.64 10.40
N ARG A 224 10.35 8.93 10.73
CA ARG A 224 9.89 9.47 12.01
C ARG A 224 8.49 10.07 11.87
N SER A 225 7.78 10.10 12.98
CA SER A 225 6.51 10.78 13.09
C SER A 225 6.66 12.27 12.77
N VAL A 226 5.84 12.77 11.86
CA VAL A 226 5.73 14.19 11.53
C VAL A 226 4.28 14.64 11.67
N TYR A 227 4.09 15.90 12.04
CA TYR A 227 2.80 16.56 11.95
C TYR A 227 2.57 16.95 10.48
N ASP A 228 1.49 16.45 9.91
CA ASP A 228 1.13 16.67 8.51
C ASP A 228 0.52 18.06 8.29
N SER A 229 1.32 19.09 8.60
CA SER A 229 0.92 20.50 8.61
C SER A 229 2.10 21.41 8.28
N ASN A 230 1.84 22.68 8.02
CA ASN A 230 2.86 23.72 7.90
C ASN A 230 3.43 24.18 9.27
N VAL A 231 2.92 23.61 10.37
CA VAL A 231 3.43 23.83 11.73
C VAL A 231 4.31 22.65 12.11
N SER A 232 5.50 22.89 12.63
CA SER A 232 6.47 21.86 12.96
C SER A 232 6.24 21.15 14.29
N GLU A 233 5.46 21.74 15.19
CA GLU A 233 5.21 21.17 16.52
C GLU A 233 4.10 20.10 16.44
N ILE A 234 4.48 18.85 16.74
CA ILE A 234 3.54 17.74 16.78
C ILE A 234 2.61 17.93 17.98
N PRO A 235 1.26 17.93 17.79
CA PRO A 235 0.34 17.98 18.90
C PRO A 235 0.56 16.85 19.90
N CYS A 236 0.52 17.17 21.19
CA CYS A 236 0.59 16.18 22.23
C CYS A 236 -0.70 15.39 22.28
N ILE A 237 -0.64 14.08 22.00
CA ILE A 237 -1.75 13.14 22.10
C ILE A 237 -1.37 11.94 23.00
N ASP A 238 -0.55 12.21 24.03
CA ASP A 238 0.05 11.16 24.88
C ASP A 238 -0.95 10.54 25.85
N ASN A 239 -2.13 11.14 26.05
CA ASN A 239 -3.19 10.61 26.88
C ASN A 239 -4.51 10.47 26.12
N GLU A 240 -5.43 9.67 26.67
CA GLU A 240 -6.71 9.34 26.04
C GLU A 240 -7.60 10.60 25.81
N THR A 241 -7.58 11.58 26.70
CA THR A 241 -8.38 12.81 26.56
C THR A 241 -7.90 13.64 25.36
N ASP A 242 -6.60 13.83 25.24
CA ASP A 242 -6.01 14.57 24.12
C ASP A 242 -6.25 13.85 22.80
N LEU A 243 -6.14 12.50 22.78
CA LEU A 243 -6.44 11.69 21.61
C LEU A 243 -7.93 11.77 21.23
N ILE A 244 -8.85 11.71 22.19
CA ILE A 244 -10.31 11.92 21.95
C ILE A 244 -10.55 13.28 21.31
N ASN A 245 -9.94 14.32 21.85
CA ASN A 245 -10.05 15.68 21.30
C ASN A 245 -9.49 15.75 19.88
N TRP A 246 -8.30 15.18 19.65
CA TRP A 246 -7.67 15.11 18.34
C TRP A 246 -8.55 14.41 17.30
N LEU A 247 -9.09 13.24 17.63
CA LEU A 247 -9.94 12.45 16.73
C LEU A 247 -11.34 13.05 16.54
N SER A 248 -11.78 13.92 17.46
CA SER A 248 -13.10 14.58 17.41
C SER A 248 -13.07 15.87 16.60
N ASN A 249 -11.90 16.39 16.27
CA ASN A 249 -11.73 17.64 15.55
C ASN A 249 -11.11 17.39 14.17
N ASN A 250 -11.20 18.39 13.29
CA ASN A 250 -10.51 18.45 12.03
C ASN A 250 -9.35 19.47 12.16
N PRO A 251 -8.20 19.06 12.70
CA PRO A 251 -7.05 19.95 12.77
C PRO A 251 -6.57 20.30 11.35
N HIS A 252 -5.96 21.47 11.22
CA HIS A 252 -5.46 21.98 9.95
C HIS A 252 -4.25 21.17 9.50
N CYS A 253 -4.49 20.11 8.73
CA CYS A 253 -3.50 19.16 8.23
C CYS A 253 -3.59 19.07 6.71
N PHE A 254 -2.47 18.85 6.03
CA PHE A 254 -2.41 18.71 4.58
C PHE A 254 -3.31 17.57 4.07
N CYS A 255 -3.43 16.45 4.79
CA CYS A 255 -4.38 15.38 4.44
C CYS A 255 -5.82 15.64 4.90
N GLY A 256 -6.09 16.80 5.50
CA GLY A 256 -7.42 17.18 5.99
C GLY A 256 -8.28 17.87 4.93
N PRO A 257 -9.58 18.05 5.24
CA PRO A 257 -10.55 18.59 4.28
C PRO A 257 -10.34 20.06 3.91
N ASP A 258 -9.52 20.80 4.66
CA ASP A 258 -9.17 22.20 4.36
C ASP A 258 -8.26 22.29 3.11
N PHE A 259 -7.41 21.30 2.89
CA PHE A 259 -6.51 21.22 1.73
C PHE A 259 -7.07 20.32 0.63
N VAL A 260 -7.68 19.19 1.01
CA VAL A 260 -8.24 18.21 0.08
C VAL A 260 -9.72 17.99 0.43
N PRO A 261 -10.64 18.79 -0.14
CA PRO A 261 -12.07 18.62 0.12
C PRO A 261 -12.54 17.21 -0.24
N ASN A 262 -13.31 16.57 0.64
CA ASN A 262 -13.81 15.21 0.44
C ASN A 262 -14.56 15.03 -0.88
N SER A 263 -15.25 16.08 -1.35
CA SER A 263 -15.96 16.08 -2.64
C SER A 263 -15.05 16.04 -3.86
N GLN A 264 -13.77 16.36 -3.71
CA GLN A 264 -12.79 16.38 -4.80
C GLN A 264 -11.80 15.22 -4.73
N LEU A 265 -11.65 14.59 -3.57
CA LEU A 265 -10.64 13.55 -3.33
C LEU A 265 -10.75 12.39 -4.33
N HIS A 266 -11.97 12.00 -4.71
CA HIS A 266 -12.20 10.89 -5.67
C HIS A 266 -11.54 11.11 -7.04
N ASN A 267 -11.28 12.36 -7.46
CA ASN A 267 -10.61 12.67 -8.73
C ASN A 267 -9.11 12.30 -8.71
N TYR A 268 -8.55 12.19 -7.51
CA TYR A 268 -7.12 12.00 -7.28
C TYR A 268 -6.77 10.61 -6.74
N LEU A 269 -7.77 9.77 -6.46
CA LEU A 269 -7.56 8.40 -6.03
C LEU A 269 -7.28 7.48 -7.21
N GLY A 270 -6.57 6.38 -6.99
CA GLY A 270 -6.42 5.31 -7.97
C GLY A 270 -7.76 4.59 -8.24
N ILE A 271 -7.82 3.85 -9.34
CA ILE A 271 -9.05 3.20 -9.83
C ILE A 271 -9.61 2.11 -8.90
N VAL A 272 -8.81 1.59 -7.98
CA VAL A 272 -9.24 0.57 -7.01
C VAL A 272 -9.60 1.15 -5.66
N ASP A 273 -9.29 2.42 -5.42
CA ASP A 273 -9.60 3.07 -4.17
C ASP A 273 -11.08 3.44 -4.12
N GLU A 274 -11.76 2.99 -3.08
CA GLU A 274 -13.16 3.31 -2.86
C GLU A 274 -13.34 4.74 -2.33
N GLN A 275 -14.53 5.30 -2.55
CA GLN A 275 -14.90 6.54 -1.89
C GLN A 275 -14.98 6.29 -0.37
N GLY A 276 -14.21 7.06 0.40
CA GLY A 276 -14.14 6.86 1.84
C GLY A 276 -13.69 8.12 2.58
N SER A 277 -13.89 8.08 3.90
CA SER A 277 -13.46 9.13 4.81
C SER A 277 -12.03 8.86 5.28
N TYR A 278 -11.05 9.18 4.46
CA TYR A 278 -9.63 8.87 4.70
C TYR A 278 -9.00 9.63 5.87
N PHE A 279 -9.53 10.83 6.19
CA PHE A 279 -8.99 11.66 7.27
C PHE A 279 -9.56 11.28 8.63
N ARG A 280 -10.89 11.18 8.74
CA ARG A 280 -11.63 10.78 9.95
C ARG A 280 -12.69 9.76 9.57
N TRP A 281 -12.84 8.73 10.37
CA TRP A 281 -13.81 7.67 10.12
C TRP A 281 -14.48 7.21 11.42
N LYS A 282 -15.64 6.59 11.27
CA LYS A 282 -16.42 6.01 12.34
C LYS A 282 -17.07 4.73 11.86
N ILE A 283 -16.98 3.67 12.68
CA ILE A 283 -17.59 2.37 12.41
C ILE A 283 -18.14 1.81 13.70
N SER A 284 -19.27 1.09 13.62
CA SER A 284 -19.92 0.49 14.78
C SER A 284 -20.19 -0.97 14.55
N PHE A 285 -20.02 -1.76 15.60
CA PHE A 285 -20.26 -3.19 15.60
C PHE A 285 -21.15 -3.56 16.78
N SER A 286 -22.07 -4.50 16.57
CA SER A 286 -22.75 -5.20 17.68
C SER A 286 -21.77 -6.17 18.38
N GLN A 287 -22.11 -6.59 19.58
CA GLN A 287 -21.40 -7.63 20.32
C GLN A 287 -21.21 -8.91 19.46
N GLU A 288 -22.28 -9.32 18.77
CA GLU A 288 -22.28 -10.55 17.96
C GLU A 288 -21.37 -10.43 16.74
N GLU A 289 -21.36 -9.30 16.06
CA GLU A 289 -20.44 -9.05 14.95
C GLU A 289 -18.99 -9.10 15.41
N LEU A 290 -18.64 -8.44 16.52
CA LEU A 290 -17.28 -8.47 17.07
C LEU A 290 -16.83 -9.88 17.46
N LYS A 291 -17.69 -10.63 18.14
CA LYS A 291 -17.41 -12.04 18.52
C LYS A 291 -17.13 -12.88 17.27
N ASN A 292 -17.98 -12.76 16.27
CA ASN A 292 -17.84 -13.52 15.02
C ASN A 292 -16.56 -13.14 14.28
N LEU A 293 -16.23 -11.86 14.18
CA LEU A 293 -14.98 -11.38 13.58
C LEU A 293 -13.76 -11.99 14.27
N ILE A 294 -13.70 -11.89 15.59
CA ILE A 294 -12.57 -12.43 16.38
C ILE A 294 -12.48 -13.93 16.18
N LYS A 295 -13.61 -14.66 16.25
CA LYS A 295 -13.64 -16.11 16.06
C LYS A 295 -13.11 -16.52 14.69
N VAL A 296 -13.63 -15.89 13.62
CA VAL A 296 -13.23 -16.21 12.23
C VAL A 296 -11.76 -15.86 11.98
N LYS A 297 -11.31 -14.71 12.47
CA LYS A 297 -9.97 -14.19 12.17
C LYS A 297 -8.85 -14.74 13.08
N THR A 298 -9.18 -15.23 14.27
CA THR A 298 -8.19 -15.70 15.28
C THR A 298 -8.38 -17.14 15.75
N GLY A 299 -9.54 -17.75 15.46
CA GLY A 299 -9.94 -19.04 16.01
C GLY A 299 -10.33 -19.00 17.51
N ARG A 300 -10.33 -17.81 18.15
CA ARG A 300 -10.73 -17.64 19.55
C ARG A 300 -12.22 -17.35 19.65
N ASP A 301 -12.92 -18.09 20.47
CA ASP A 301 -14.35 -17.94 20.71
C ASP A 301 -14.61 -17.22 22.03
N PHE A 302 -15.52 -16.25 22.04
CA PHE A 302 -16.00 -15.55 23.23
C PHE A 302 -17.51 -15.66 23.30
N ASP A 303 -18.02 -16.00 24.51
CA ASP A 303 -19.45 -15.90 24.79
C ASP A 303 -19.86 -14.43 24.91
N ILE A 304 -18.99 -13.63 25.52
CA ILE A 304 -19.18 -12.19 25.70
C ILE A 304 -17.81 -11.47 25.69
N ILE A 305 -17.75 -10.30 25.05
CA ILE A 305 -16.63 -9.38 25.12
C ILE A 305 -16.96 -8.26 26.10
N HIS A 306 -16.11 -8.06 27.09
CA HIS A 306 -16.31 -7.04 28.12
C HIS A 306 -15.59 -5.74 27.80
N SER A 307 -14.38 -5.83 27.21
CA SER A 307 -13.61 -4.63 26.89
C SER A 307 -12.59 -4.89 25.76
N ILE A 308 -12.25 -3.80 25.09
CA ILE A 308 -11.15 -3.72 24.13
C ILE A 308 -10.25 -2.57 24.60
N GLN A 309 -8.98 -2.86 24.92
CA GLN A 309 -8.09 -1.89 25.57
C GLN A 309 -6.79 -1.75 24.78
N PRO A 310 -6.45 -0.55 24.29
CA PRO A 310 -5.12 -0.26 23.78
C PRO A 310 -4.07 -0.42 24.87
N LEU A 311 -3.06 -1.27 24.65
CA LEU A 311 -1.94 -1.44 25.58
C LEU A 311 -0.75 -0.56 25.19
N LYS A 312 -0.51 -0.40 23.86
CA LYS A 312 0.57 0.43 23.35
C LYS A 312 0.12 1.19 22.12
N ARG A 313 0.46 2.49 22.09
CA ARG A 313 0.22 3.40 20.97
C ARG A 313 1.51 4.07 20.55
N GLY A 314 1.59 4.42 19.28
CA GLY A 314 2.62 5.27 18.72
C GLY A 314 2.25 6.76 18.76
N LYS A 315 3.14 7.58 18.22
CA LYS A 315 2.97 9.05 18.20
C LYS A 315 1.79 9.54 17.36
N SER A 316 1.32 8.74 16.40
CA SER A 316 0.13 9.03 15.60
C SER A 316 -1.19 8.61 16.26
N GLY A 317 -1.13 8.06 17.48
CA GLY A 317 -2.26 7.40 18.12
C GLY A 317 -2.55 5.98 17.63
N ARG A 318 -1.77 5.47 16.64
CA ARG A 318 -1.92 4.09 16.16
C ARG A 318 -1.59 3.10 17.26
N ILE A 319 -2.47 2.11 17.41
CA ILE A 319 -2.32 1.01 18.35
C ILE A 319 -1.47 -0.08 17.69
N PHE A 320 -0.45 -0.55 18.38
CA PHE A 320 0.38 -1.68 17.96
C PHE A 320 0.40 -2.82 18.99
N GLN A 321 -0.34 -2.67 20.08
CA GLN A 321 -0.70 -3.76 20.99
C GLN A 321 -2.08 -3.48 21.60
N LEU A 322 -3.01 -4.43 21.42
CA LEU A 322 -4.41 -4.31 21.83
C LEU A 322 -4.82 -5.55 22.61
N ARG A 323 -5.50 -5.36 23.73
CA ARG A 323 -6.07 -6.45 24.54
C ARG A 323 -7.59 -6.47 24.39
N ILE A 324 -8.15 -7.65 24.22
CA ILE A 324 -9.59 -7.92 24.21
C ILE A 324 -9.89 -8.87 25.37
N ASP A 325 -10.72 -8.42 26.31
CA ASP A 325 -11.15 -9.22 27.46
C ASP A 325 -12.61 -9.65 27.31
N GLY A 326 -12.89 -10.87 27.74
CA GLY A 326 -14.22 -11.46 27.68
C GLY A 326 -14.36 -12.73 28.48
N GLU A 327 -15.37 -13.51 28.19
CA GLU A 327 -15.63 -14.82 28.76
C GLU A 327 -15.78 -15.89 27.67
N SER A 328 -15.35 -17.11 27.98
CA SER A 328 -15.53 -18.32 27.18
C SER A 328 -15.85 -19.48 28.12
N ASP A 329 -16.94 -20.21 27.88
CA ASP A 329 -17.40 -21.31 28.73
C ASP A 329 -17.57 -20.87 30.21
N GLY A 330 -18.07 -19.64 30.42
CA GLY A 330 -18.26 -19.05 31.74
C GLY A 330 -16.98 -18.75 32.51
N LYS A 331 -15.83 -18.69 31.84
CA LYS A 331 -14.53 -18.34 32.42
C LYS A 331 -13.95 -17.09 31.77
N SER A 332 -13.31 -16.27 32.59
CA SER A 332 -12.58 -15.11 32.08
C SER A 332 -11.49 -15.52 31.08
N ASN A 333 -11.46 -14.87 29.95
CA ASN A 333 -10.51 -15.13 28.86
C ASN A 333 -10.08 -13.81 28.24
N HIS A 334 -8.89 -13.81 27.58
CA HIS A 334 -8.43 -12.66 26.85
C HIS A 334 -7.55 -13.05 25.66
N ILE A 335 -7.43 -12.12 24.70
CA ILE A 335 -6.43 -12.21 23.62
C ILE A 335 -5.65 -10.90 23.54
N ILE A 336 -4.43 -10.96 23.05
CA ILE A 336 -3.60 -9.79 22.76
C ILE A 336 -3.26 -9.85 21.27
N LEU A 337 -3.59 -8.76 20.56
CA LEU A 337 -3.20 -8.54 19.17
C LEU A 337 -1.92 -7.72 19.17
N GLU A 338 -0.88 -8.22 18.51
CA GLU A 338 0.50 -7.80 18.72
C GLU A 338 1.06 -6.83 17.65
N SER A 339 0.27 -6.46 16.64
CA SER A 339 0.69 -5.53 15.59
C SER A 339 -0.48 -4.70 15.07
N GLU A 340 -0.17 -3.54 14.47
CA GLU A 340 -1.19 -2.72 13.82
C GLU A 340 -1.89 -3.48 12.69
N TYR A 341 -1.15 -4.29 11.94
CA TYR A 341 -1.69 -5.13 10.88
C TYR A 341 -2.71 -6.13 11.42
N GLU A 342 -2.36 -6.86 12.50
CA GLU A 342 -3.24 -7.85 13.11
C GLU A 342 -4.50 -7.20 13.69
N ILE A 343 -4.38 -6.05 14.35
CA ILE A 343 -5.50 -5.27 14.89
C ILE A 343 -6.49 -4.91 13.77
N ARG A 344 -5.99 -4.40 12.65
CA ARG A 344 -6.81 -4.02 11.50
C ARG A 344 -7.49 -5.22 10.85
N ARG A 345 -6.76 -6.33 10.72
CA ARG A 345 -7.27 -7.58 10.15
C ARG A 345 -8.39 -8.19 10.99
N VAL A 346 -8.25 -8.15 12.33
CA VAL A 346 -9.18 -8.82 13.25
C VAL A 346 -10.45 -8.00 13.51
N LEU A 347 -10.35 -6.67 13.62
CA LEU A 347 -11.46 -5.81 14.04
C LEU A 347 -12.34 -5.30 12.89
N HIS A 348 -12.25 -5.89 11.70
CA HIS A 348 -13.12 -5.53 10.58
C HIS A 348 -13.36 -6.76 9.69
N PRO A 349 -14.56 -6.90 9.09
CA PRO A 349 -14.83 -8.00 8.14
C PRO A 349 -13.79 -8.05 7.04
N ASP A 350 -13.49 -6.89 6.49
CA ASP A 350 -12.50 -6.68 5.46
C ASP A 350 -11.14 -6.35 6.11
N PHE A 351 -10.79 -5.08 6.19
CA PHE A 351 -9.58 -4.60 6.83
C PHE A 351 -9.83 -3.21 7.41
N LEU A 352 -9.59 -3.00 8.71
CA LEU A 352 -9.86 -1.71 9.35
C LEU A 352 -8.97 -0.62 8.74
N TYR A 353 -9.51 0.55 8.52
CA TYR A 353 -8.86 1.65 7.82
C TYR A 353 -7.50 2.02 8.37
N SER A 354 -7.38 2.11 9.69
CA SER A 354 -6.12 2.26 10.43
C SER A 354 -6.27 1.71 11.85
N SER A 355 -5.17 1.60 12.58
CA SER A 355 -5.19 1.31 14.02
C SER A 355 -5.20 2.58 14.90
N ALA A 356 -5.29 3.78 14.30
CA ALA A 356 -5.42 5.05 15.03
C ALA A 356 -6.89 5.31 15.37
N PHE A 357 -7.39 4.69 16.43
CA PHE A 357 -8.77 4.85 16.86
C PHE A 357 -8.91 4.84 18.37
N ILE A 358 -10.07 5.36 18.82
CA ILE A 358 -10.60 5.20 20.17
C ILE A 358 -11.91 4.42 20.10
N ILE A 359 -12.30 3.84 21.25
CA ILE A 359 -13.65 3.34 21.46
C ILE A 359 -14.44 4.47 22.09
N GLU A 360 -15.58 4.84 21.51
CA GLU A 360 -16.40 5.92 22.06
C GLU A 360 -16.77 5.59 23.52
N PRO A 361 -16.66 6.56 24.46
CA PRO A 361 -16.86 6.33 25.89
C PRO A 361 -18.24 5.77 26.27
N ASN A 362 -19.26 6.01 25.44
CA ASN A 362 -20.63 5.53 25.67
C ASN A 362 -20.89 4.16 25.00
N SER A 363 -19.83 3.49 24.50
CA SER A 363 -19.97 2.13 23.96
C SER A 363 -20.34 1.15 25.07
N ASP A 364 -21.43 0.44 24.86
CA ASP A 364 -21.88 -0.64 25.76
C ASP A 364 -21.62 -1.99 25.06
N PHE A 365 -20.64 -2.70 25.55
CA PHE A 365 -20.23 -3.98 24.97
C PHE A 365 -21.28 -5.08 25.12
N VAL A 366 -22.22 -4.95 26.07
CA VAL A 366 -23.18 -6.00 26.37
C VAL A 366 -24.51 -5.80 25.66
N ASN A 367 -25.04 -4.55 25.68
CA ASN A 367 -26.42 -4.28 25.30
C ASN A 367 -26.55 -3.38 24.06
N SER A 368 -25.47 -2.77 23.58
CA SER A 368 -25.51 -1.81 22.48
C SER A 368 -24.40 -2.02 21.45
N GLN A 369 -24.14 -1.02 20.65
CA GLN A 369 -23.07 -1.01 19.68
C GLN A 369 -21.76 -0.49 20.28
N VAL A 370 -20.67 -1.14 19.95
CA VAL A 370 -19.30 -0.68 20.18
C VAL A 370 -18.88 0.15 18.98
N THR A 371 -18.56 1.41 19.22
CA THR A 371 -18.20 2.35 18.16
C THR A 371 -16.73 2.69 18.20
N PHE A 372 -16.03 2.46 17.08
CA PHE A 372 -14.67 2.90 16.84
C PHE A 372 -14.70 4.22 16.09
N LYS A 373 -13.93 5.20 16.55
CA LYS A 373 -13.72 6.49 15.92
C LYS A 373 -12.23 6.68 15.69
N GLY A 374 -11.84 6.88 14.45
CA GLY A 374 -10.44 6.89 14.11
C GLY A 374 -10.04 7.88 13.02
N ALA A 375 -8.75 7.83 12.67
CA ALA A 375 -8.13 8.71 11.70
C ALA A 375 -7.15 7.96 10.79
N GLY A 376 -7.08 8.43 9.54
CA GLY A 376 -6.12 7.94 8.57
C GLY A 376 -6.50 6.60 7.94
N TRP A 377 -5.70 6.21 6.94
CA TRP A 377 -5.86 4.98 6.17
C TRP A 377 -4.49 4.38 5.86
N GLY A 378 -4.26 3.16 6.32
CA GLY A 378 -2.97 2.48 6.21
C GLY A 378 -2.10 2.65 7.45
N HIS A 379 -0.88 2.16 7.35
CA HIS A 379 0.10 2.12 8.44
C HIS A 379 0.61 3.50 8.90
N GLY A 380 0.49 4.52 8.05
CA GLY A 380 0.80 5.92 8.40
C GLY A 380 2.28 6.27 8.48
N VAL A 381 3.19 5.39 8.08
CA VAL A 381 4.64 5.66 8.12
C VAL A 381 5.10 6.29 6.82
N GLY A 382 5.98 7.29 6.91
CA GLY A 382 6.57 7.96 5.75
C GLY A 382 5.61 8.90 5.04
N LEU A 383 5.60 8.90 3.70
CA LEU A 383 4.80 9.81 2.90
C LEU A 383 3.30 9.50 3.03
N CYS A 384 2.54 10.52 3.40
CA CYS A 384 1.07 10.50 3.36
C CYS A 384 0.61 10.92 1.97
N GLN A 385 0.02 10.01 1.17
CA GLN A 385 -0.37 10.31 -0.21
C GLN A 385 -1.39 11.45 -0.30
N VAL A 386 -2.44 11.42 0.56
CA VAL A 386 -3.44 12.51 0.61
C VAL A 386 -2.83 13.81 1.15
N GLY A 387 -1.88 13.75 2.09
CA GLY A 387 -1.18 14.92 2.59
C GLY A 387 -0.25 15.53 1.53
N ALA A 388 0.48 14.68 0.80
CA ALA A 388 1.30 15.11 -0.34
C ALA A 388 0.44 15.75 -1.46
N LEU A 389 -0.80 15.24 -1.67
CA LEU A 389 -1.79 15.88 -2.55
C LEU A 389 -2.15 17.28 -2.02
N GLY A 390 -2.47 17.39 -0.72
CA GLY A 390 -2.80 18.69 -0.11
C GLY A 390 -1.66 19.70 -0.22
N MET A 391 -0.42 19.25 0.00
CA MET A 391 0.77 20.09 -0.22
C MET A 391 0.88 20.53 -1.69
N ALA A 392 0.74 19.58 -2.64
CA ALA A 392 0.83 19.89 -4.07
C ALA A 392 -0.27 20.85 -4.54
N LEU A 393 -1.50 20.73 -4.02
CA LEU A 393 -2.60 21.66 -4.26
C LEU A 393 -2.38 23.05 -3.61
N ALA A 394 -1.51 23.13 -2.61
CA ALA A 394 -1.06 24.36 -1.96
C ALA A 394 0.29 24.86 -2.54
N ASP A 395 0.62 24.47 -3.79
CA ASP A 395 1.79 24.91 -4.55
C ASP A 395 3.16 24.52 -3.97
N TYR A 396 3.24 23.51 -3.09
CA TYR A 396 4.52 22.96 -2.66
C TYR A 396 5.16 22.14 -3.79
N SER A 397 6.47 22.25 -3.92
CA SER A 397 7.27 21.46 -4.86
C SER A 397 7.42 19.99 -4.42
N SER A 398 7.79 19.11 -5.34
CA SER A 398 8.09 17.70 -5.04
C SER A 398 9.19 17.54 -3.99
N ASN A 399 10.21 18.40 -3.98
CA ASN A 399 11.27 18.38 -2.98
C ASN A 399 10.76 18.77 -1.60
N GLU A 400 9.92 19.80 -1.49
CA GLU A 400 9.33 20.20 -0.20
C GLU A 400 8.44 19.11 0.36
N ILE A 401 7.64 18.43 -0.51
CA ILE A 401 6.85 17.27 -0.13
C ILE A 401 7.74 16.14 0.42
N LEU A 402 8.78 15.77 -0.31
CA LEU A 402 9.70 14.70 0.11
C LEU A 402 10.39 15.01 1.44
N TYR A 403 10.92 16.22 1.62
CA TYR A 403 11.62 16.61 2.84
C TYR A 403 10.69 16.83 4.03
N HIS A 404 9.39 17.08 3.80
CA HIS A 404 8.39 17.11 4.86
C HIS A 404 8.24 15.72 5.51
N TYR A 405 8.12 14.66 4.70
CA TYR A 405 7.89 13.31 5.20
C TYR A 405 9.15 12.49 5.49
N PHE A 406 10.24 12.76 4.77
CA PHE A 406 11.51 12.03 4.89
C PHE A 406 12.62 12.94 5.39
N GLN A 407 12.57 13.23 6.68
CA GLN A 407 13.56 14.09 7.33
C GLN A 407 14.95 13.44 7.31
N SER A 408 16.01 14.27 7.39
CA SER A 408 17.40 13.79 7.40
C SER A 408 17.82 12.99 6.16
N THR A 409 17.19 13.26 5.01
CA THR A 409 17.56 12.70 3.71
C THR A 409 18.12 13.76 2.77
N GLU A 410 18.80 13.31 1.74
CA GLU A 410 19.19 14.12 0.58
C GLU A 410 18.68 13.49 -0.71
N LEU A 411 18.28 14.33 -1.66
CA LEU A 411 17.92 13.87 -3.00
C LEU A 411 19.18 13.73 -3.84
N ARG A 412 19.36 12.56 -4.45
CA ARG A 412 20.53 12.27 -5.30
C ARG A 412 20.13 11.58 -6.58
N LYS A 413 20.69 12.01 -7.70
CA LYS A 413 20.58 11.29 -8.97
C LYS A 413 21.69 10.24 -9.05
N ILE A 414 21.33 8.97 -9.32
CA ILE A 414 22.27 7.83 -9.32
C ILE A 414 22.51 7.26 -10.72
N TYR A 415 21.61 7.50 -11.68
CA TYR A 415 21.74 7.17 -13.11
C TYR A 415 20.93 8.14 -13.98
N GLY A 416 21.08 8.07 -15.30
CA GLY A 416 20.33 8.84 -16.29
C GLY A 416 20.96 10.16 -16.73
#